data_2d2ecb12910cf050a8d8b7ac4a3e4a3f
#
_entry.id   2d2ecb12910cf050a8d8b7ac4a3e4a3f
#
_cell.length_a   1.000
_cell.length_b   1.000
_cell.length_c   1.000
_cell.angle_alpha   90.00
_cell.angle_beta   90.00
_cell.angle_gamma   90.00
#
_symmetry.space_group_name_H-M   'P 1'
#
loop_
_entity.id
_entity.type
_entity.pdbx_description
1 polymer ?
#
loop_
_entity_poly.entity_id
_entity_poly.type
_entity_poly.pdbx_seq_one_letter_code
_entity_poly.pdbx_strand_id
1 'polypeptide(L)'
;MTEDKITGTLVFTVFTAALGSFQFGYDIGVINAPQEVIISHYEYILGIPLNDRKAINNYTINSTKELPTVPYLGDSIPTPLVEEETTASTSLVTMLWSLSVSSFAVGGMIASFFGGWLGDRLGRIKAMLVANILSLVGALLMGFSKLGPSHILIISGRSISGLYCGLISGLVPMYLGEIAPTTLRGALGTLHQLAIVTGILISQIVGLNFILGNHEQWHILLGLSAVRAIIQSLLLFFCPESPRYLYIKLDEEVKAKKSLKRLRGGIDVTKDINEMRKEKEEASSEQKVSIIQLFTNSSYRQPILVALMLHVAQQFSGINGIFYYSTSIFQTAGISQPVYATIGVGAINMVFTALSVFLVEKAGRRSLFLIGMSGMFVCAIFMSVGLILLDKLAWMSYVSMVAIFLFVSFFEIGPGPIPWFMVAEFFSQGPRPAALAIAAFSNWTCNFIVALCFQYIAKFCGPYVFFLFAGVVLAFTLFTFFKVPETKGKSFEEIAAEFRKKSSSAQAPKAAVEMEFLGATETV
;
A
#
# COMPACT_ATOMS: atom_id res chain seq x y z
N MET A 1 -10.04 -38.60 -11.11
CA MET A 1 -9.54 -37.27 -10.71
C MET A 1 -8.47 -36.89 -11.70
N THR A 2 -8.79 -36.09 -12.71
CA THR A 2 -7.77 -35.51 -13.60
C THR A 2 -7.07 -34.44 -12.80
N GLU A 3 -5.81 -34.67 -12.42
CA GLU A 3 -4.96 -33.65 -11.80
C GLU A 3 -4.91 -32.45 -12.73
N ASP A 4 -5.20 -31.25 -12.20
CA ASP A 4 -5.04 -30.01 -12.93
C ASP A 4 -3.56 -29.84 -13.28
N LYS A 5 -3.18 -30.17 -14.51
CA LYS A 5 -1.77 -30.08 -14.96
C LYS A 5 -1.35 -28.63 -15.04
N ILE A 6 -0.28 -28.30 -14.33
CA ILE A 6 0.41 -27.02 -14.49
C ILE A 6 1.10 -27.02 -15.84
N THR A 7 0.64 -26.19 -16.77
CA THR A 7 1.19 -26.09 -18.12
C THR A 7 2.25 -24.99 -18.21
N GLY A 8 3.21 -25.14 -19.13
CA GLY A 8 4.19 -24.10 -19.40
C GLY A 8 3.56 -22.76 -19.80
N THR A 9 2.44 -22.79 -20.54
CA THR A 9 1.68 -21.58 -20.91
C THR A 9 1.09 -20.90 -19.67
N LEU A 10 0.54 -21.64 -18.72
CA LEU A 10 0.01 -21.09 -17.48
C LEU A 10 1.13 -20.43 -16.67
N VAL A 11 2.25 -21.13 -16.47
CA VAL A 11 3.42 -20.60 -15.74
C VAL A 11 3.95 -19.32 -16.40
N PHE A 12 4.12 -19.33 -17.71
CA PHE A 12 4.57 -18.17 -18.48
C PHE A 12 3.60 -16.97 -18.32
N THR A 13 2.30 -17.23 -18.40
CA THR A 13 1.27 -16.19 -18.30
C THR A 13 1.21 -15.60 -16.89
N VAL A 14 1.29 -16.46 -15.86
CA VAL A 14 1.35 -16.05 -14.46
C VAL A 14 2.60 -15.22 -14.16
N PHE A 15 3.76 -15.67 -14.63
CA PHE A 15 5.02 -14.94 -14.50
C PHE A 15 4.92 -13.55 -15.16
N THR A 16 4.40 -13.49 -16.39
CA THR A 16 4.24 -12.23 -17.12
C THR A 16 3.31 -11.25 -16.39
N ALA A 17 2.19 -11.73 -15.85
CA ALA A 17 1.29 -10.91 -15.04
C ALA A 17 1.95 -10.44 -13.74
N ALA A 18 2.68 -11.33 -13.06
CA ALA A 18 3.40 -11.04 -11.81
C ALA A 18 4.50 -9.99 -11.98
N LEU A 19 5.09 -9.82 -13.18
CA LEU A 19 6.02 -8.73 -13.47
C LEU A 19 5.37 -7.34 -13.25
N GLY A 20 4.06 -7.20 -13.53
CA GLY A 20 3.34 -5.95 -13.23
C GLY A 20 3.27 -5.68 -11.72
N SER A 21 2.97 -6.71 -10.93
CA SER A 21 2.97 -6.61 -9.47
C SER A 21 4.35 -6.32 -8.90
N PHE A 22 5.37 -6.97 -9.44
CA PHE A 22 6.76 -6.71 -9.08
C PHE A 22 7.16 -5.25 -9.35
N GLN A 23 6.76 -4.71 -10.49
CA GLN A 23 7.01 -3.30 -10.82
C GLN A 23 6.29 -2.35 -9.86
N PHE A 24 5.05 -2.67 -9.50
CA PHE A 24 4.33 -1.90 -8.49
C PHE A 24 5.14 -1.83 -7.18
N GLY A 25 5.64 -2.96 -6.69
CA GLY A 25 6.48 -2.99 -5.50
C GLY A 25 7.79 -2.22 -5.65
N TYR A 26 8.43 -2.32 -6.81
CA TYR A 26 9.63 -1.56 -7.09
C TYR A 26 9.40 -0.05 -7.03
N ASP A 27 8.31 0.44 -7.60
CA ASP A 27 7.96 1.87 -7.61
C ASP A 27 7.59 2.39 -6.20
N ILE A 28 7.15 1.52 -5.27
CA ILE A 28 7.00 1.87 -3.85
C ILE A 28 8.36 2.03 -3.19
N GLY A 29 9.25 1.05 -3.33
CA GLY A 29 10.49 0.99 -2.56
C GLY A 29 11.63 1.85 -3.11
N VAL A 30 11.62 2.17 -4.41
CA VAL A 30 12.74 2.81 -5.12
C VAL A 30 13.11 4.20 -4.60
N ILE A 31 12.17 4.91 -3.99
CA ILE A 31 12.36 6.28 -3.51
C ILE A 31 13.08 6.35 -2.15
N ASN A 32 13.06 5.26 -1.37
CA ASN A 32 13.54 5.25 0.01
C ASN A 32 15.08 5.26 0.10
N ALA A 33 15.74 4.34 -0.60
CA ALA A 33 17.20 4.22 -0.51
C ALA A 33 17.97 5.49 -0.99
N PRO A 34 17.63 6.14 -2.13
CA PRO A 34 18.33 7.33 -2.60
C PRO A 34 17.80 8.64 -1.99
N GLN A 35 17.01 8.61 -0.92
CA GLN A 35 16.38 9.78 -0.32
C GLN A 35 17.34 10.95 -0.11
N GLU A 36 18.46 10.71 0.59
CA GLU A 36 19.45 11.77 0.90
C GLU A 36 20.08 12.37 -0.34
N VAL A 37 20.34 11.53 -1.35
CA VAL A 37 20.95 11.95 -2.62
C VAL A 37 20.00 12.86 -3.40
N ILE A 38 18.70 12.52 -3.43
CA ILE A 38 17.69 13.32 -4.13
C ILE A 38 17.42 14.63 -3.39
N ILE A 39 17.36 14.61 -2.06
CA ILE A 39 17.22 15.80 -1.22
C ILE A 39 18.40 16.75 -1.46
N SER A 40 19.64 16.24 -1.43
CA SER A 40 20.84 17.03 -1.74
C SER A 40 20.82 17.63 -3.13
N HIS A 41 20.25 16.91 -4.09
CA HIS A 41 20.09 17.43 -5.45
C HIS A 41 19.05 18.55 -5.51
N TYR A 42 17.97 18.48 -4.74
CA TYR A 42 16.99 19.58 -4.63
C TYR A 42 17.60 20.82 -3.99
N GLU A 43 18.39 20.66 -2.91
CA GLU A 43 19.13 21.74 -2.27
C GLU A 43 20.08 22.42 -3.27
N TYR A 44 20.83 21.65 -4.05
CA TYR A 44 21.73 22.15 -5.08
C TYR A 44 21.00 22.98 -6.15
N ILE A 45 19.86 22.49 -6.67
CA ILE A 45 19.09 23.21 -7.70
C ILE A 45 18.49 24.51 -7.16
N LEU A 46 18.08 24.50 -5.88
CA LEU A 46 17.51 25.68 -5.22
C LEU A 46 18.57 26.69 -4.75
N GLY A 47 19.86 26.41 -4.99
CA GLY A 47 20.96 27.30 -4.63
C GLY A 47 21.23 27.41 -3.13
N ILE A 48 20.84 26.40 -2.33
CA ILE A 48 21.05 26.37 -0.88
C ILE A 48 22.52 26.02 -0.59
N PRO A 49 23.28 26.87 0.13
CA PRO A 49 24.69 26.64 0.37
C PRO A 49 24.97 25.39 1.21
N LEU A 50 25.92 24.57 0.78
CA LEU A 50 26.34 23.33 1.47
C LEU A 50 26.91 23.57 2.90
N ASN A 51 27.32 24.79 3.25
CA ASN A 51 27.83 25.13 4.57
C ASN A 51 26.78 25.15 5.67
N ASP A 52 25.52 25.40 5.32
CA ASP A 52 24.43 25.43 6.31
C ASP A 52 24.05 24.02 6.78
N ARG A 53 24.41 22.99 6.03
CA ARG A 53 24.19 21.57 6.37
C ARG A 53 24.90 21.12 7.66
N LYS A 54 26.14 21.56 7.87
CA LYS A 54 26.88 21.23 9.11
C LYS A 54 26.31 21.96 10.32
N ALA A 55 25.79 23.16 10.13
CA ALA A 55 25.12 23.91 11.18
C ALA A 55 23.79 23.25 11.55
N ILE A 56 22.94 22.89 10.58
CA ILE A 56 21.62 22.28 10.82
C ILE A 56 21.75 20.89 11.46
N ASN A 57 22.67 20.04 10.99
CA ASN A 57 22.93 18.74 11.63
C ASN A 57 23.52 18.89 13.03
N ASN A 58 24.36 19.89 13.28
CA ASN A 58 24.88 20.19 14.62
C ASN A 58 23.79 20.76 15.54
N TYR A 59 22.83 21.56 15.05
CA TYR A 59 21.70 22.04 15.84
C TYR A 59 20.73 20.91 16.22
N THR A 60 20.49 19.96 15.33
CA THR A 60 19.63 18.80 15.62
C THR A 60 20.26 17.81 16.60
N ILE A 61 21.60 17.72 16.63
CA ILE A 61 22.35 16.86 17.55
C ILE A 61 22.64 17.58 18.88
N ASN A 62 22.79 18.91 18.90
CA ASN A 62 23.21 19.70 20.07
C ASN A 62 22.07 20.43 20.81
N SER A 63 20.81 20.28 20.42
CA SER A 63 19.69 20.85 21.20
C SER A 63 19.48 20.23 22.57
N THR A 64 20.34 19.28 22.99
CA THR A 64 20.35 18.66 24.32
C THR A 64 21.66 18.84 25.11
N LYS A 65 22.61 19.64 24.65
CA LYS A 65 23.81 19.95 25.44
C LYS A 65 23.89 21.46 25.69
N GLU A 66 24.04 21.77 26.99
CA GLU A 66 24.23 23.12 27.55
C GLU A 66 25.21 23.97 26.73
N LEU A 67 24.84 25.26 26.53
CA LEU A 67 25.70 26.27 25.90
C LEU A 67 27.09 26.29 26.56
N PRO A 68 28.17 26.08 25.81
CA PRO A 68 29.48 26.54 26.28
C PRO A 68 29.51 28.07 26.13
N THR A 69 29.80 28.75 27.22
CA THR A 69 30.12 30.17 27.26
C THR A 69 31.27 30.47 26.29
N VAL A 70 30.94 31.12 25.16
CA VAL A 70 31.96 31.60 24.20
C VAL A 70 32.44 32.96 24.68
N PRO A 71 33.76 33.22 24.74
CA PRO A 71 34.29 34.55 25.05
C PRO A 71 33.96 35.52 23.92
N TYR A 72 33.50 36.69 24.28
CA TYR A 72 33.26 37.83 23.40
C TYR A 72 34.50 38.17 22.59
N LEU A 73 34.43 38.07 21.27
CA LEU A 73 35.29 38.79 20.34
C LEU A 73 34.46 39.18 19.10
N GLY A 74 34.19 40.48 18.99
CA GLY A 74 34.07 41.29 17.76
C GLY A 74 32.96 40.98 16.76
N ASP A 75 31.93 41.80 16.79
CA ASP A 75 31.10 42.28 15.67
C ASP A 75 30.91 41.39 14.43
N SER A 76 29.91 40.53 14.51
CA SER A 76 28.97 40.25 13.41
C SER A 76 27.71 39.61 14.02
N ILE A 77 26.70 40.46 14.23
CA ILE A 77 25.33 40.06 14.60
C ILE A 77 24.81 39.19 13.46
N PRO A 78 24.39 37.93 13.70
CA PRO A 78 23.61 37.20 12.71
C PRO A 78 22.31 37.98 12.53
N THR A 79 22.14 38.60 11.38
CA THR A 79 20.89 39.31 11.07
C THR A 79 19.74 38.29 11.04
N PRO A 80 18.59 38.57 11.70
CA PRO A 80 17.42 37.67 11.72
C PRO A 80 16.91 37.30 10.32
N LEU A 81 17.26 38.05 9.31
CA LEU A 81 16.95 37.78 7.90
C LEU A 81 17.63 36.51 7.34
N VAL A 82 18.85 36.16 7.80
CA VAL A 82 19.59 34.98 7.30
C VAL A 82 19.00 33.70 7.91
N GLU A 83 18.58 33.73 9.17
CA GLU A 83 17.91 32.58 9.81
C GLU A 83 16.52 32.31 9.21
N GLU A 84 15.78 33.36 8.85
CA GLU A 84 14.45 33.26 8.24
C GLU A 84 14.52 32.72 6.80
N GLU A 85 15.50 33.13 6.00
CA GLU A 85 15.74 32.63 4.65
C GLU A 85 16.19 31.16 4.64
N THR A 86 17.06 30.75 5.57
CA THR A 86 17.54 29.38 5.69
C THR A 86 16.42 28.42 6.13
N THR A 87 15.59 28.87 7.06
CA THR A 87 14.43 28.10 7.54
C THR A 87 13.39 27.92 6.43
N ALA A 88 13.11 28.97 5.65
CA ALA A 88 12.19 28.93 4.52
C ALA A 88 12.69 27.97 3.42
N SER A 89 13.99 28.00 3.09
CA SER A 89 14.61 27.14 2.10
C SER A 89 14.54 25.66 2.51
N THR A 90 14.84 25.34 3.75
CA THR A 90 14.74 23.98 4.30
C THR A 90 13.30 23.46 4.30
N SER A 91 12.34 24.34 4.60
CA SER A 91 10.89 24.00 4.55
C SER A 91 10.44 23.69 3.13
N LEU A 92 10.94 24.43 2.13
CA LEU A 92 10.65 24.20 0.71
C LEU A 92 11.18 22.84 0.23
N VAL A 93 12.41 22.48 0.57
CA VAL A 93 12.99 21.16 0.23
C VAL A 93 12.19 20.03 0.84
N THR A 94 11.82 20.15 2.12
CA THR A 94 10.99 19.16 2.81
C THR A 94 9.64 19.02 2.11
N MET A 95 9.01 20.12 1.70
CA MET A 95 7.75 20.12 0.96
C MET A 95 7.89 19.42 -0.40
N LEU A 96 8.90 19.76 -1.19
CA LEU A 96 9.15 19.16 -2.51
C LEU A 96 9.42 17.66 -2.39
N TRP A 97 10.18 17.25 -1.37
CA TRP A 97 10.43 15.84 -1.11
C TRP A 97 9.14 15.11 -0.70
N SER A 98 8.37 15.64 0.24
CA SER A 98 7.09 15.04 0.66
C SER A 98 6.09 14.94 -0.50
N LEU A 99 6.06 15.93 -1.40
CA LEU A 99 5.26 15.89 -2.63
C LEU A 99 5.78 14.83 -3.60
N SER A 100 7.11 14.68 -3.75
CA SER A 100 7.71 13.66 -4.61
C SER A 100 7.34 12.25 -4.15
N VAL A 101 7.25 12.01 -2.85
CA VAL A 101 6.84 10.72 -2.28
C VAL A 101 5.33 10.53 -2.41
N SER A 102 4.52 11.51 -1.97
CA SER A 102 3.06 11.38 -1.86
C SER A 102 2.31 11.46 -3.19
N SER A 103 2.86 12.14 -4.20
CA SER A 103 2.23 12.28 -5.52
C SER A 103 1.95 10.93 -6.21
N PHE A 104 2.72 9.90 -5.88
CA PHE A 104 2.47 8.53 -6.28
C PHE A 104 1.08 8.03 -5.85
N ALA A 105 0.68 8.32 -4.62
CA ALA A 105 -0.62 7.91 -4.11
C ALA A 105 -1.78 8.66 -4.79
N VAL A 106 -1.57 9.90 -5.25
CA VAL A 106 -2.59 10.64 -6.03
C VAL A 106 -2.93 9.91 -7.32
N GLY A 107 -1.90 9.40 -8.03
CA GLY A 107 -2.13 8.56 -9.20
C GLY A 107 -2.95 7.32 -8.88
N GLY A 108 -2.62 6.62 -7.78
CA GLY A 108 -3.35 5.46 -7.29
C GLY A 108 -4.82 5.76 -6.97
N MET A 109 -5.10 6.90 -6.33
CA MET A 109 -6.46 7.37 -6.04
C MET A 109 -7.32 7.49 -7.31
N ILE A 110 -6.79 8.16 -8.33
CA ILE A 110 -7.48 8.34 -9.60
C ILE A 110 -7.72 6.99 -10.27
N ALA A 111 -6.69 6.15 -10.34
CA ALA A 111 -6.74 4.86 -11.02
C ALA A 111 -7.69 3.84 -10.36
N SER A 112 -7.96 3.96 -9.05
CA SER A 112 -8.83 3.03 -8.32
C SER A 112 -10.25 2.91 -8.89
N PHE A 113 -10.75 3.98 -9.53
CA PHE A 113 -12.06 3.97 -10.18
C PHE A 113 -12.02 3.42 -11.62
N PHE A 114 -10.87 3.46 -12.27
CA PHE A 114 -10.75 3.14 -13.69
C PHE A 114 -10.28 1.71 -13.96
N GLY A 115 -9.63 1.04 -13.00
CA GLY A 115 -9.03 -0.28 -13.21
C GLY A 115 -10.03 -1.34 -13.67
N GLY A 116 -11.16 -1.47 -12.96
CA GLY A 116 -12.21 -2.40 -13.33
C GLY A 116 -12.88 -2.05 -14.67
N TRP A 117 -13.21 -0.77 -14.87
CA TRP A 117 -13.80 -0.28 -16.12
C TRP A 117 -12.89 -0.52 -17.34
N LEU A 118 -11.60 -0.25 -17.19
CA LEU A 118 -10.62 -0.46 -18.27
C LEU A 118 -10.49 -1.96 -18.61
N GLY A 119 -10.42 -2.81 -17.57
CA GLY A 119 -10.36 -4.26 -17.73
C GLY A 119 -11.62 -4.84 -18.39
N ASP A 120 -12.79 -4.30 -18.08
CA ASP A 120 -14.06 -4.74 -18.69
C ASP A 120 -14.24 -4.25 -20.13
N ARG A 121 -13.66 -3.08 -20.47
CA ARG A 121 -13.82 -2.50 -21.82
C ARG A 121 -12.77 -2.99 -22.82
N LEU A 122 -11.52 -3.11 -22.42
CA LEU A 122 -10.41 -3.48 -23.30
C LEU A 122 -10.02 -4.95 -23.22
N GLY A 123 -10.41 -5.65 -22.16
CA GLY A 123 -9.85 -6.94 -21.79
C GLY A 123 -8.61 -6.78 -20.89
N ARG A 124 -8.16 -7.90 -20.34
CA ARG A 124 -7.11 -7.85 -19.30
C ARG A 124 -5.74 -7.57 -19.89
N ILE A 125 -5.42 -8.21 -21.01
CA ILE A 125 -4.12 -8.04 -21.69
C ILE A 125 -3.96 -6.61 -22.22
N LYS A 126 -4.95 -6.10 -22.97
CA LYS A 126 -4.87 -4.74 -23.53
C LYS A 126 -4.89 -3.68 -22.43
N ALA A 127 -5.65 -3.88 -21.35
CA ALA A 127 -5.67 -2.98 -20.22
C ALA A 127 -4.29 -2.90 -19.54
N MET A 128 -3.60 -4.02 -19.35
CA MET A 128 -2.23 -4.05 -18.82
C MET A 128 -1.22 -3.39 -19.78
N LEU A 129 -1.38 -3.55 -21.10
CA LEU A 129 -0.54 -2.86 -22.09
C LEU A 129 -0.73 -1.34 -22.02
N VAL A 130 -1.95 -0.84 -21.88
CA VAL A 130 -2.24 0.59 -21.68
C VAL A 130 -1.63 1.08 -20.36
N ALA A 131 -1.74 0.31 -19.28
CA ALA A 131 -1.08 0.63 -18.02
C ALA A 131 0.45 0.72 -18.18
N ASN A 132 1.07 -0.19 -18.93
CA ASN A 132 2.51 -0.17 -19.18
C ASN A 132 2.98 1.08 -19.93
N ILE A 133 2.15 1.67 -20.79
CA ILE A 133 2.46 2.96 -21.43
C ILE A 133 2.60 4.05 -20.36
N LEU A 134 1.70 4.09 -19.37
CA LEU A 134 1.81 5.03 -18.25
C LEU A 134 3.09 4.80 -17.46
N SER A 135 3.43 3.55 -17.16
CA SER A 135 4.67 3.23 -16.48
C SER A 135 5.91 3.69 -17.26
N LEU A 136 5.92 3.47 -18.57
CA LEU A 136 7.02 3.91 -19.44
C LEU A 136 7.16 5.44 -19.42
N VAL A 137 6.07 6.18 -19.55
CA VAL A 137 6.07 7.65 -19.49
C VAL A 137 6.57 8.13 -18.12
N GLY A 138 6.06 7.57 -17.02
CA GLY A 138 6.49 7.92 -15.67
C GLY A 138 7.98 7.65 -15.44
N ALA A 139 8.46 6.49 -15.89
CA ALA A 139 9.87 6.11 -15.78
C ALA A 139 10.79 7.02 -16.62
N LEU A 140 10.39 7.40 -17.83
CA LEU A 140 11.15 8.33 -18.66
C LEU A 140 11.25 9.73 -18.03
N LEU A 141 10.14 10.26 -17.49
CA LEU A 141 10.16 11.55 -16.78
C LEU A 141 11.13 11.52 -15.60
N MET A 142 11.10 10.46 -14.79
CA MET A 142 12.01 10.31 -13.66
C MET A 142 13.46 10.06 -14.11
N GLY A 143 13.66 9.23 -15.13
CA GLY A 143 14.98 8.90 -15.66
C GLY A 143 15.71 10.11 -16.29
N PHE A 144 14.96 11.00 -16.94
CA PHE A 144 15.50 12.24 -17.51
C PHE A 144 15.44 13.45 -16.56
N SER A 145 15.12 13.23 -15.28
CA SER A 145 14.95 14.32 -14.31
C SER A 145 16.16 15.24 -14.15
N LYS A 146 17.39 14.74 -14.34
CA LYS A 146 18.60 15.57 -14.32
C LYS A 146 18.75 16.57 -15.47
N LEU A 147 18.04 16.34 -16.59
CA LEU A 147 18.13 17.20 -17.78
C LEU A 147 17.19 18.41 -17.75
N GLY A 148 16.35 18.51 -16.73
CA GLY A 148 15.36 19.57 -16.60
C GLY A 148 15.05 19.92 -15.14
N PRO A 149 13.89 20.54 -14.87
CA PRO A 149 13.49 20.85 -13.49
C PRO A 149 13.17 19.56 -12.72
N SER A 150 14.18 19.00 -12.06
CA SER A 150 14.16 17.65 -11.47
C SER A 150 12.95 17.42 -10.57
N HIS A 151 12.58 18.37 -9.71
CA HIS A 151 11.45 18.24 -8.80
C HIS A 151 10.12 18.08 -9.55
N ILE A 152 9.90 18.86 -10.62
CA ILE A 152 8.68 18.76 -11.44
C ILE A 152 8.62 17.41 -12.16
N LEU A 153 9.75 16.98 -12.75
CA LEU A 153 9.81 15.72 -13.49
C LEU A 153 9.66 14.51 -12.57
N ILE A 154 10.21 14.55 -11.35
CA ILE A 154 10.03 13.47 -10.38
C ILE A 154 8.58 13.44 -9.88
N ILE A 155 8.00 14.57 -9.46
CA ILE A 155 6.61 14.63 -8.97
C ILE A 155 5.64 14.15 -10.05
N SER A 156 5.78 14.63 -11.29
CA SER A 156 4.94 14.22 -12.40
C SER A 156 5.13 12.74 -12.76
N GLY A 157 6.37 12.28 -12.82
CA GLY A 157 6.71 10.89 -13.08
C GLY A 157 6.14 9.95 -12.01
N ARG A 158 6.26 10.32 -10.73
CA ARG A 158 5.67 9.58 -9.59
C ARG A 158 4.15 9.52 -9.68
N SER A 159 3.48 10.63 -10.02
CA SER A 159 2.02 10.65 -10.19
C SER A 159 1.56 9.69 -11.30
N ILE A 160 2.27 9.67 -12.42
CA ILE A 160 1.96 8.79 -13.55
C ILE A 160 2.28 7.32 -13.21
N SER A 161 3.40 7.05 -12.53
CA SER A 161 3.69 5.71 -12.00
C SER A 161 2.63 5.25 -11.00
N GLY A 162 2.08 6.17 -10.20
CA GLY A 162 0.95 5.90 -9.32
C GLY A 162 -0.32 5.49 -10.08
N LEU A 163 -0.64 6.16 -11.20
CA LEU A 163 -1.74 5.74 -12.09
C LEU A 163 -1.54 4.29 -12.57
N TYR A 164 -0.34 3.96 -13.02
CA TYR A 164 0.02 2.60 -13.40
C TYR A 164 -0.23 1.61 -12.24
N CYS A 165 0.30 1.90 -11.07
CA CYS A 165 0.22 1.01 -9.90
C CYS A 165 -1.23 0.81 -9.45
N GLY A 166 -2.04 1.87 -9.47
CA GLY A 166 -3.46 1.79 -9.14
C GLY A 166 -4.26 0.93 -10.13
N LEU A 167 -3.96 1.00 -11.43
CA LEU A 167 -4.56 0.11 -12.43
C LEU A 167 -4.12 -1.35 -12.23
N ILE A 168 -2.84 -1.58 -12.06
CA ILE A 168 -2.26 -2.94 -11.92
C ILE A 168 -2.70 -3.62 -10.63
N SER A 169 -2.90 -2.88 -9.55
CA SER A 169 -3.40 -3.43 -8.27
C SER A 169 -4.76 -4.13 -8.41
N GLY A 170 -5.57 -3.73 -9.40
CA GLY A 170 -6.83 -4.40 -9.74
C GLY A 170 -6.70 -5.41 -10.88
N LEU A 171 -6.02 -5.04 -11.97
CA LEU A 171 -5.97 -5.83 -13.21
C LEU A 171 -5.21 -7.14 -13.04
N VAL A 172 -4.08 -7.15 -12.34
CA VAL A 172 -3.26 -8.36 -12.20
C VAL A 172 -3.95 -9.42 -11.35
N PRO A 173 -4.42 -9.15 -10.12
CA PRO A 173 -5.12 -10.18 -9.34
C PRO A 173 -6.41 -10.64 -10.02
N MET A 174 -7.12 -9.77 -10.73
CA MET A 174 -8.28 -10.14 -11.54
C MET A 174 -7.88 -11.13 -12.63
N TYR A 175 -6.86 -10.82 -13.43
CA TYR A 175 -6.39 -11.69 -14.50
C TYR A 175 -5.88 -13.04 -13.97
N LEU A 176 -5.07 -13.02 -12.90
CA LEU A 176 -4.58 -14.25 -12.25
C LEU A 176 -5.72 -15.13 -11.74
N GLY A 177 -6.74 -14.54 -11.11
CA GLY A 177 -7.93 -15.26 -10.63
C GLY A 177 -8.78 -15.87 -11.75
N GLU A 178 -8.83 -15.21 -12.92
CA GLU A 178 -9.60 -15.65 -14.09
C GLU A 178 -8.92 -16.75 -14.90
N ILE A 179 -7.59 -16.78 -14.97
CA ILE A 179 -6.84 -17.84 -15.67
C ILE A 179 -6.55 -19.06 -14.78
N ALA A 180 -6.64 -18.88 -13.46
CA ALA A 180 -6.32 -19.91 -12.49
C ALA A 180 -7.27 -21.12 -12.56
N PRO A 181 -6.77 -22.36 -12.49
CA PRO A 181 -7.58 -23.49 -12.12
C PRO A 181 -8.16 -23.30 -10.72
N THR A 182 -9.34 -23.89 -10.45
CA THR A 182 -10.01 -23.75 -9.15
C THR A 182 -9.15 -24.16 -7.97
N THR A 183 -8.35 -25.21 -8.14
CA THR A 183 -7.42 -25.75 -7.12
C THR A 183 -6.26 -24.80 -6.80
N LEU A 184 -5.84 -23.97 -7.75
CA LEU A 184 -4.67 -23.07 -7.62
C LEU A 184 -5.06 -21.59 -7.44
N ARG A 185 -6.35 -21.25 -7.44
CA ARG A 185 -6.83 -19.86 -7.41
C ARG A 185 -6.32 -19.10 -6.19
N GLY A 186 -6.36 -19.71 -5.02
CA GLY A 186 -5.83 -19.12 -3.78
C GLY A 186 -4.33 -18.84 -3.86
N ALA A 187 -3.54 -19.82 -4.29
CA ALA A 187 -2.09 -19.68 -4.42
C ALA A 187 -1.69 -18.62 -5.45
N LEU A 188 -2.37 -18.55 -6.61
CA LEU A 188 -2.09 -17.56 -7.64
C LEU A 188 -2.51 -16.13 -7.22
N GLY A 189 -3.58 -16.00 -6.43
CA GLY A 189 -3.98 -14.73 -5.84
C GLY A 189 -2.91 -14.14 -4.90
N THR A 190 -2.20 -15.00 -4.16
CA THR A 190 -1.13 -14.57 -3.25
C THR A 190 0.16 -14.18 -3.96
N LEU A 191 0.40 -14.68 -5.18
CA LEU A 191 1.56 -14.30 -5.98
C LEU A 191 1.59 -12.81 -6.31
N HIS A 192 0.42 -12.16 -6.43
CA HIS A 192 0.35 -10.72 -6.62
C HIS A 192 1.06 -9.98 -5.48
N GLN A 193 0.70 -10.27 -4.23
CA GLN A 193 1.31 -9.63 -3.05
C GLN A 193 2.79 -10.03 -2.90
N LEU A 194 3.13 -11.29 -3.11
CA LEU A 194 4.52 -11.75 -3.02
C LEU A 194 5.41 -11.07 -4.07
N ALA A 195 4.91 -10.86 -5.28
CA ALA A 195 5.64 -10.13 -6.32
C ALA A 195 5.85 -8.65 -5.94
N ILE A 196 4.85 -7.99 -5.31
CA ILE A 196 4.97 -6.62 -4.82
C ILE A 196 6.11 -6.52 -3.78
N VAL A 197 6.08 -7.33 -2.74
CA VAL A 197 7.10 -7.25 -1.68
C VAL A 197 8.49 -7.63 -2.17
N THR A 198 8.58 -8.54 -3.15
CA THR A 198 9.84 -8.86 -3.84
C THR A 198 10.36 -7.64 -4.62
N GLY A 199 9.47 -6.90 -5.28
CA GLY A 199 9.79 -5.65 -5.98
C GLY A 199 10.33 -4.58 -5.02
N ILE A 200 9.71 -4.42 -3.85
CA ILE A 200 10.18 -3.51 -2.79
C ILE A 200 11.61 -3.89 -2.39
N LEU A 201 11.86 -5.15 -2.06
CA LEU A 201 13.17 -5.61 -1.63
C LEU A 201 14.24 -5.38 -2.72
N ILE A 202 13.95 -5.75 -3.96
CA ILE A 202 14.90 -5.58 -5.08
C ILE A 202 15.18 -4.09 -5.32
N SER A 203 14.18 -3.21 -5.23
CA SER A 203 14.40 -1.76 -5.39
C SER A 203 15.33 -1.18 -4.32
N GLN A 204 15.22 -1.66 -3.10
CA GLN A 204 16.10 -1.25 -1.99
C GLN A 204 17.54 -1.74 -2.20
N ILE A 205 17.72 -2.97 -2.70
CA ILE A 205 19.06 -3.52 -3.02
C ILE A 205 19.70 -2.74 -4.18
N VAL A 206 18.96 -2.53 -5.27
CA VAL A 206 19.47 -1.78 -6.43
C VAL A 206 19.72 -0.31 -6.08
N GLY A 207 19.01 0.23 -5.09
CA GLY A 207 19.20 1.57 -4.53
C GLY A 207 20.43 1.74 -3.62
N LEU A 208 21.25 0.71 -3.43
CA LEU A 208 22.51 0.83 -2.70
C LEU A 208 23.48 1.78 -3.41
N ASN A 209 24.26 2.52 -2.62
CA ASN A 209 25.14 3.58 -3.09
C ASN A 209 26.18 3.10 -4.11
N PHE A 210 26.68 1.86 -3.95
CA PHE A 210 27.65 1.26 -4.87
C PHE A 210 27.01 0.60 -6.11
N ILE A 211 25.68 0.57 -6.22
CA ILE A 211 24.96 0.09 -7.40
C ILE A 211 24.40 1.29 -8.17
N LEU A 212 23.22 1.80 -7.85
CA LEU A 212 22.59 2.93 -8.54
C LEU A 212 22.12 4.05 -7.61
N GLY A 213 22.26 3.91 -6.29
CA GLY A 213 21.80 4.89 -5.30
C GLY A 213 22.79 6.04 -5.04
N ASN A 214 23.72 6.35 -5.95
CA ASN A 214 24.71 7.40 -5.81
C ASN A 214 24.28 8.70 -6.52
N HIS A 215 25.04 9.80 -6.28
CA HIS A 215 24.77 11.13 -6.85
C HIS A 215 24.75 11.18 -8.38
N GLU A 216 25.42 10.25 -9.05
CA GLU A 216 25.49 10.23 -10.50
C GLU A 216 24.34 9.44 -11.12
N GLN A 217 23.91 8.33 -10.50
CA GLN A 217 23.08 7.31 -11.13
C GLN A 217 21.65 7.18 -10.54
N TRP A 218 21.30 7.91 -9.49
CA TRP A 218 19.98 7.80 -8.86
C TRP A 218 18.80 8.00 -9.83
N HIS A 219 18.97 8.83 -10.85
CA HIS A 219 17.95 9.04 -11.88
C HIS A 219 17.77 7.81 -12.78
N ILE A 220 18.85 7.05 -13.04
CA ILE A 220 18.79 5.77 -13.75
C ILE A 220 18.02 4.74 -12.90
N LEU A 221 18.25 4.71 -11.59
CA LEU A 221 17.51 3.87 -10.65
C LEU A 221 16.01 4.10 -10.76
N LEU A 222 15.56 5.36 -10.79
CA LEU A 222 14.14 5.71 -10.96
C LEU A 222 13.63 5.35 -12.37
N GLY A 223 14.45 5.55 -13.40
CA GLY A 223 14.11 5.23 -14.79
C GLY A 223 14.12 3.74 -15.13
N LEU A 224 14.67 2.87 -14.27
CA LEU A 224 14.78 1.42 -14.53
C LEU A 224 13.41 0.74 -14.67
N SER A 225 12.34 1.36 -14.17
CA SER A 225 10.95 0.94 -14.38
C SER A 225 10.60 0.81 -15.87
N ALA A 226 11.21 1.62 -16.75
CA ALA A 226 10.98 1.56 -18.20
C ALA A 226 11.38 0.21 -18.80
N VAL A 227 12.51 -0.34 -18.38
CA VAL A 227 13.01 -1.62 -18.90
C VAL A 227 12.02 -2.75 -18.62
N ARG A 228 11.46 -2.79 -17.42
CA ARG A 228 10.48 -3.82 -17.03
C ARG A 228 9.15 -3.63 -17.73
N ALA A 229 8.69 -2.38 -17.91
CA ALA A 229 7.47 -2.08 -18.66
C ALA A 229 7.58 -2.57 -20.12
N ILE A 230 8.74 -2.40 -20.75
CA ILE A 230 9.02 -2.90 -22.10
C ILE A 230 9.02 -4.44 -22.11
N ILE A 231 9.76 -5.08 -21.19
CA ILE A 231 9.84 -6.55 -21.11
C ILE A 231 8.43 -7.13 -20.91
N GLN A 232 7.67 -6.64 -19.94
CA GLN A 232 6.32 -7.13 -19.68
C GLN A 232 5.42 -6.93 -20.90
N SER A 233 5.49 -5.76 -21.56
CA SER A 233 4.68 -5.50 -22.75
C SER A 233 4.97 -6.48 -23.87
N LEU A 234 6.24 -6.80 -24.13
CA LEU A 234 6.63 -7.79 -25.11
C LEU A 234 6.12 -9.19 -24.76
N LEU A 235 6.20 -9.58 -23.48
CA LEU A 235 5.71 -10.89 -23.03
C LEU A 235 4.19 -10.99 -23.06
N LEU A 236 3.45 -9.89 -22.80
CA LEU A 236 1.99 -9.88 -22.84
C LEU A 236 1.40 -10.20 -24.23
N PHE A 237 2.12 -9.91 -25.33
CA PHE A 237 1.66 -10.28 -26.67
C PHE A 237 1.55 -11.81 -26.86
N PHE A 238 2.29 -12.58 -26.09
CA PHE A 238 2.25 -14.04 -26.13
C PHE A 238 1.27 -14.65 -25.13
N CYS A 239 0.69 -13.86 -24.23
CA CYS A 239 -0.28 -14.32 -23.23
C CYS A 239 -1.68 -14.46 -23.84
N PRO A 240 -2.44 -15.50 -23.49
CA PRO A 240 -3.84 -15.62 -23.88
C PRO A 240 -4.71 -14.63 -23.07
N GLU A 241 -5.75 -14.07 -23.71
CA GLU A 241 -6.74 -13.26 -23.00
C GLU A 241 -7.53 -14.12 -22.01
N SER A 242 -8.11 -13.49 -20.98
CA SER A 242 -8.89 -14.18 -19.96
C SER A 242 -10.06 -14.97 -20.56
N PRO A 243 -10.16 -16.29 -20.30
CA PRO A 243 -11.30 -17.09 -20.75
C PRO A 243 -12.62 -16.59 -20.17
N ARG A 244 -12.64 -16.15 -18.91
CA ARG A 244 -13.84 -15.62 -18.24
C ARG A 244 -14.30 -14.32 -18.86
N TYR A 245 -13.38 -13.42 -19.18
CA TYR A 245 -13.69 -12.20 -19.88
C TYR A 245 -14.32 -12.47 -21.24
N LEU A 246 -13.71 -13.36 -22.03
CA LEU A 246 -14.19 -13.73 -23.36
C LEU A 246 -15.59 -14.38 -23.31
N TYR A 247 -15.84 -15.27 -22.32
CA TYR A 247 -17.10 -15.99 -22.19
C TYR A 247 -18.22 -15.14 -21.57
N ILE A 248 -17.92 -14.50 -20.43
CA ILE A 248 -18.96 -13.82 -19.62
C ILE A 248 -19.27 -12.43 -20.16
N LYS A 249 -18.25 -11.67 -20.55
CA LYS A 249 -18.42 -10.26 -20.98
C LYS A 249 -18.65 -10.10 -22.47
N LEU A 250 -17.93 -10.84 -23.31
CA LEU A 250 -17.99 -10.72 -24.76
C LEU A 250 -18.91 -11.77 -25.42
N ASP A 251 -19.34 -12.80 -24.70
CA ASP A 251 -20.13 -13.92 -25.21
C ASP A 251 -19.45 -14.70 -26.35
N GLU A 252 -18.10 -14.69 -26.37
CA GLU A 252 -17.28 -15.34 -27.38
C GLU A 252 -16.83 -16.73 -26.93
N GLU A 253 -17.75 -17.72 -26.91
CA GLU A 253 -17.46 -19.06 -26.40
C GLU A 253 -16.31 -19.76 -27.14
N VAL A 254 -16.20 -19.60 -28.47
CA VAL A 254 -15.15 -20.24 -29.27
C VAL A 254 -13.75 -19.72 -28.89
N LYS A 255 -13.62 -18.39 -28.71
CA LYS A 255 -12.36 -17.79 -28.30
C LYS A 255 -12.03 -18.14 -26.85
N ALA A 256 -13.03 -18.18 -25.96
CA ALA A 256 -12.88 -18.61 -24.59
C ALA A 256 -12.36 -20.05 -24.49
N LYS A 257 -12.96 -20.98 -25.24
CA LYS A 257 -12.49 -22.39 -25.33
C LYS A 257 -11.06 -22.50 -25.87
N LYS A 258 -10.70 -21.70 -26.89
CA LYS A 258 -9.34 -21.67 -27.44
C LYS A 258 -8.32 -21.19 -26.40
N SER A 259 -8.62 -20.08 -25.71
CA SER A 259 -7.77 -19.55 -24.64
C SER A 259 -7.60 -20.58 -23.50
N LEU A 260 -8.70 -21.18 -23.07
CA LEU A 260 -8.70 -22.16 -21.99
C LEU A 260 -7.90 -23.43 -22.34
N LYS A 261 -8.09 -23.99 -23.55
CA LYS A 261 -7.29 -25.12 -24.04
C LYS A 261 -5.79 -24.82 -24.04
N ARG A 262 -5.41 -23.58 -24.40
CA ARG A 262 -4.01 -23.14 -24.37
C ARG A 262 -3.46 -23.07 -22.94
N LEU A 263 -4.27 -22.64 -21.97
CA LEU A 263 -3.90 -22.57 -20.56
C LEU A 263 -3.87 -23.96 -19.88
N ARG A 264 -4.72 -24.90 -20.31
CA ARG A 264 -4.83 -26.24 -19.74
C ARG A 264 -4.06 -27.33 -20.50
N GLY A 265 -3.36 -26.97 -21.59
CA GLY A 265 -2.56 -27.92 -22.36
C GLY A 265 -3.37 -28.92 -23.20
N GLY A 266 -4.53 -28.50 -23.71
CA GLY A 266 -5.35 -29.32 -24.61
C GLY A 266 -6.28 -30.35 -23.94
N ILE A 267 -6.38 -30.35 -22.60
CA ILE A 267 -7.29 -31.21 -21.82
C ILE A 267 -8.75 -30.78 -22.07
N ASP A 268 -9.70 -31.68 -21.79
CA ASP A 268 -11.13 -31.38 -21.81
C ASP A 268 -11.47 -30.23 -20.85
N VAL A 269 -11.97 -29.13 -21.41
CA VAL A 269 -12.30 -27.90 -20.68
C VAL A 269 -13.80 -27.76 -20.40
N THR A 270 -14.57 -28.83 -20.60
CA THR A 270 -16.03 -28.82 -20.44
C THR A 270 -16.45 -28.40 -19.02
N LYS A 271 -15.70 -28.86 -18.02
CA LYS A 271 -15.96 -28.51 -16.62
C LYS A 271 -15.79 -27.01 -16.38
N ASP A 272 -14.69 -26.42 -16.85
CA ASP A 272 -14.43 -24.98 -16.73
C ASP A 272 -15.49 -24.14 -17.47
N ILE A 273 -15.94 -24.59 -18.66
CA ILE A 273 -17.01 -23.89 -19.41
C ILE A 273 -18.34 -23.95 -18.67
N ASN A 274 -18.71 -25.09 -18.09
CA ASN A 274 -19.94 -25.21 -17.30
C ASN A 274 -19.90 -24.33 -16.04
N GLU A 275 -18.75 -24.22 -15.40
CA GLU A 275 -18.52 -23.31 -14.27
C GLU A 275 -18.71 -21.85 -14.70
N MET A 276 -18.10 -21.42 -15.81
CA MET A 276 -18.27 -20.08 -16.36
C MET A 276 -19.70 -19.78 -16.80
N ARG A 277 -20.45 -20.79 -17.28
CA ARG A 277 -21.87 -20.65 -17.61
C ARG A 277 -22.69 -20.35 -16.37
N LYS A 278 -22.46 -21.11 -15.30
CA LYS A 278 -23.14 -20.88 -14.02
C LYS A 278 -22.81 -19.49 -13.45
N GLU A 279 -21.54 -19.09 -13.47
CA GLU A 279 -21.12 -17.74 -13.06
C GLU A 279 -21.81 -16.64 -13.88
N LYS A 280 -21.97 -16.84 -15.19
CA LYS A 280 -22.67 -15.89 -16.08
C LYS A 280 -24.15 -15.78 -15.73
N GLU A 281 -24.81 -16.89 -15.44
CA GLU A 281 -26.23 -16.93 -15.01
C GLU A 281 -26.40 -16.23 -13.67
N GLU A 282 -25.56 -16.51 -12.69
CA GLU A 282 -25.56 -15.86 -11.38
C GLU A 282 -25.31 -14.34 -11.51
N ALA A 283 -24.29 -13.93 -12.28
CA ALA A 283 -23.98 -12.52 -12.50
C ALA A 283 -25.10 -11.75 -13.23
N SER A 284 -25.85 -12.41 -14.10
CA SER A 284 -26.98 -11.80 -14.81
C SER A 284 -28.22 -11.63 -13.93
N SER A 285 -28.37 -12.46 -12.87
CA SER A 285 -29.46 -12.37 -11.92
C SER A 285 -29.28 -11.29 -10.85
N GLU A 286 -28.03 -10.88 -10.56
CA GLU A 286 -27.72 -9.84 -9.58
C GLU A 286 -27.72 -8.43 -10.20
N GLN A 287 -28.40 -7.48 -9.53
CA GLN A 287 -28.37 -6.08 -9.95
C GLN A 287 -27.02 -5.43 -9.62
N LYS A 288 -26.46 -4.70 -10.58
CA LYS A 288 -25.29 -3.86 -10.35
C LYS A 288 -25.63 -2.73 -9.40
N VAL A 289 -24.80 -2.55 -8.38
CA VAL A 289 -24.98 -1.51 -7.36
C VAL A 289 -23.96 -0.39 -7.58
N SER A 290 -24.43 0.86 -7.60
CA SER A 290 -23.55 2.02 -7.71
C SER A 290 -22.90 2.36 -6.36
N ILE A 291 -21.81 3.14 -6.39
CA ILE A 291 -21.12 3.61 -5.17
C ILE A 291 -22.09 4.36 -4.24
N ILE A 292 -22.97 5.19 -4.80
CA ILE A 292 -23.96 5.95 -4.01
C ILE A 292 -24.93 4.99 -3.30
N GLN A 293 -25.37 3.94 -3.97
CA GLN A 293 -26.28 2.94 -3.39
C GLN A 293 -25.65 2.16 -2.23
N LEU A 294 -24.32 2.01 -2.19
CA LEU A 294 -23.64 1.39 -1.05
C LEU A 294 -23.82 2.18 0.26
N PHE A 295 -23.97 3.49 0.17
CA PHE A 295 -24.15 4.36 1.35
C PHE A 295 -25.62 4.64 1.66
N THR A 296 -26.50 4.63 0.64
CA THR A 296 -27.92 4.94 0.81
C THR A 296 -28.76 3.73 1.19
N ASN A 297 -28.38 2.54 0.72
CA ASN A 297 -29.08 1.31 1.07
C ASN A 297 -28.66 0.80 2.46
N SER A 298 -29.62 0.64 3.35
CA SER A 298 -29.40 0.19 4.74
C SER A 298 -28.65 -1.14 4.85
N SER A 299 -28.85 -2.05 3.87
CA SER A 299 -28.20 -3.38 3.86
C SER A 299 -26.70 -3.30 3.59
N TYR A 300 -26.22 -2.32 2.83
CA TYR A 300 -24.81 -2.18 2.45
C TYR A 300 -24.06 -1.16 3.30
N ARG A 301 -24.78 -0.21 3.91
CA ARG A 301 -24.19 0.91 4.64
C ARG A 301 -23.23 0.50 5.76
N GLN A 302 -23.60 -0.47 6.57
CA GLN A 302 -22.74 -0.93 7.67
C GLN A 302 -21.53 -1.74 7.16
N PRO A 303 -21.68 -2.74 6.27
CA PRO A 303 -20.56 -3.44 5.67
C PRO A 303 -19.54 -2.52 4.99
N ILE A 304 -20.00 -1.50 4.22
CA ILE A 304 -19.07 -0.59 3.54
C ILE A 304 -18.33 0.31 4.52
N LEU A 305 -18.98 0.81 5.57
CA LEU A 305 -18.30 1.61 6.59
C LEU A 305 -17.23 0.78 7.33
N VAL A 306 -17.52 -0.48 7.65
CA VAL A 306 -16.52 -1.36 8.27
C VAL A 306 -15.37 -1.63 7.30
N ALA A 307 -15.65 -1.90 6.03
CA ALA A 307 -14.63 -2.10 5.00
C ALA A 307 -13.71 -0.88 4.86
N LEU A 308 -14.27 0.32 4.78
CA LEU A 308 -13.50 1.57 4.71
C LEU A 308 -12.63 1.78 5.96
N MET A 309 -13.19 1.51 7.15
CA MET A 309 -12.44 1.66 8.41
C MET A 309 -11.28 0.67 8.52
N LEU A 310 -11.37 -0.53 7.93
CA LEU A 310 -10.24 -1.46 7.86
C LEU A 310 -9.11 -0.92 6.97
N HIS A 311 -9.41 -0.29 5.84
CA HIS A 311 -8.42 0.35 4.98
C HIS A 311 -7.81 1.60 5.61
N VAL A 312 -8.62 2.39 6.32
CA VAL A 312 -8.12 3.53 7.12
C VAL A 312 -7.19 3.05 8.23
N ALA A 313 -7.56 1.99 8.96
CA ALA A 313 -6.74 1.38 9.99
C ALA A 313 -5.39 0.89 9.45
N GLN A 314 -5.40 0.23 8.28
CA GLN A 314 -4.20 -0.24 7.59
C GLN A 314 -3.23 0.92 7.32
N GLN A 315 -3.70 2.00 6.73
CA GLN A 315 -2.86 3.09 6.28
C GLN A 315 -2.43 4.02 7.43
N PHE A 316 -3.36 4.38 8.32
CA PHE A 316 -3.05 5.23 9.48
C PHE A 316 -2.31 4.51 10.61
N SER A 317 -2.04 3.20 10.48
CA SER A 317 -1.07 2.51 11.34
C SER A 317 0.33 3.11 11.26
N GLY A 318 0.65 3.86 10.20
CA GLY A 318 1.96 4.45 9.97
C GLY A 318 2.90 3.57 9.15
N ILE A 319 2.44 2.44 8.63
CA ILE A 319 3.28 1.50 7.86
C ILE A 319 3.94 2.15 6.65
N ASN A 320 3.24 3.03 5.92
CA ASN A 320 3.81 3.73 4.78
C ASN A 320 4.89 4.74 5.18
N GLY A 321 4.83 5.28 6.41
CA GLY A 321 5.94 6.04 6.97
C GLY A 321 7.22 5.19 7.04
N ILE A 322 7.09 3.92 7.41
CA ILE A 322 8.24 2.99 7.42
C ILE A 322 8.68 2.67 5.99
N PHE A 323 7.78 2.32 5.07
CA PHE A 323 8.16 1.93 3.71
C PHE A 323 8.81 3.05 2.91
N TYR A 324 8.39 4.30 3.10
CA TYR A 324 8.94 5.45 2.37
C TYR A 324 10.14 6.11 3.06
N TYR A 325 10.23 6.01 4.40
CA TYR A 325 11.17 6.79 5.19
C TYR A 325 12.03 5.95 6.15
N SER A 326 12.05 4.61 6.02
CA SER A 326 12.79 3.73 6.96
C SER A 326 14.27 4.09 7.05
N THR A 327 14.92 4.46 5.95
CA THR A 327 16.33 4.89 5.97
C THR A 327 16.54 6.09 6.89
N SER A 328 15.69 7.11 6.79
CA SER A 328 15.72 8.28 7.67
C SER A 328 15.37 7.94 9.12
N ILE A 329 14.41 7.03 9.33
CA ILE A 329 14.03 6.58 10.68
C ILE A 329 15.20 5.85 11.35
N PHE A 330 15.88 4.93 10.64
CA PHE A 330 17.04 4.21 11.17
C PHE A 330 18.23 5.14 11.43
N GLN A 331 18.41 6.16 10.59
CA GLN A 331 19.44 7.19 10.82
C GLN A 331 19.15 7.97 12.10
N THR A 332 17.92 8.41 12.31
CA THR A 332 17.48 9.07 13.56
C THR A 332 17.62 8.15 14.78
N ALA A 333 17.40 6.84 14.60
CA ALA A 333 17.60 5.84 15.63
C ALA A 333 19.09 5.52 15.91
N GLY A 334 20.04 6.19 15.26
CA GLY A 334 21.48 6.03 15.52
C GLY A 334 22.08 4.76 14.91
N ILE A 335 21.45 4.16 13.90
CA ILE A 335 21.98 3.01 13.17
C ILE A 335 23.08 3.49 12.22
N SER A 336 24.27 2.91 12.35
CA SER A 336 25.47 3.31 11.55
C SER A 336 25.31 3.07 10.04
N GLN A 337 24.51 2.07 9.66
CA GLN A 337 24.26 1.69 8.25
C GLN A 337 22.75 1.59 7.99
N PRO A 338 22.03 2.72 7.91
CA PRO A 338 20.57 2.72 7.85
C PRO A 338 20.00 2.06 6.59
N VAL A 339 20.72 2.16 5.47
CA VAL A 339 20.25 1.55 4.19
C VAL A 339 20.20 0.03 4.27
N TYR A 340 21.17 -0.61 4.96
CA TYR A 340 21.12 -2.08 5.15
C TYR A 340 19.98 -2.50 6.09
N ALA A 341 19.68 -1.70 7.12
CA ALA A 341 18.52 -1.95 7.97
C ALA A 341 17.21 -1.82 7.15
N THR A 342 17.12 -0.88 6.22
CA THR A 342 16.00 -0.75 5.28
C THR A 342 15.83 -1.98 4.39
N ILE A 343 16.93 -2.57 3.88
CA ILE A 343 16.89 -3.86 3.16
C ILE A 343 16.37 -4.97 4.08
N GLY A 344 16.77 -4.96 5.36
CA GLY A 344 16.24 -5.88 6.37
C GLY A 344 14.72 -5.78 6.52
N VAL A 345 14.15 -4.56 6.48
CA VAL A 345 12.69 -4.35 6.45
C VAL A 345 12.06 -5.04 5.24
N GLY A 346 12.64 -4.85 4.04
CA GLY A 346 12.15 -5.49 2.81
C GLY A 346 12.22 -7.02 2.86
N ALA A 347 13.30 -7.58 3.41
CA ALA A 347 13.47 -9.03 3.55
C ALA A 347 12.43 -9.61 4.52
N ILE A 348 12.22 -8.99 5.68
CA ILE A 348 11.21 -9.37 6.67
C ILE A 348 9.82 -9.26 6.06
N ASN A 349 9.53 -8.17 5.36
CA ASN A 349 8.29 -7.97 4.64
C ASN A 349 7.99 -9.16 3.71
N MET A 350 8.94 -9.57 2.88
CA MET A 350 8.79 -10.70 1.96
C MET A 350 8.54 -12.03 2.71
N VAL A 351 9.30 -12.32 3.76
CA VAL A 351 9.17 -13.57 4.53
C VAL A 351 7.81 -13.66 5.22
N PHE A 352 7.38 -12.58 5.88
CA PHE A 352 6.11 -12.58 6.60
C PHE A 352 4.90 -12.49 5.69
N THR A 353 5.01 -11.89 4.51
CA THR A 353 3.98 -11.98 3.46
C THR A 353 3.80 -13.43 3.02
N ALA A 354 4.88 -14.16 2.74
CA ALA A 354 4.79 -15.58 2.39
C ALA A 354 4.16 -16.41 3.52
N LEU A 355 4.50 -16.13 4.78
CA LEU A 355 3.93 -16.80 5.94
C LEU A 355 2.44 -16.48 6.13
N SER A 356 2.02 -15.23 5.89
CA SER A 356 0.63 -14.79 6.08
C SER A 356 -0.37 -15.55 5.22
N VAL A 357 0.04 -15.97 4.02
CA VAL A 357 -0.76 -16.81 3.12
C VAL A 357 -1.28 -18.06 3.81
N PHE A 358 -0.41 -18.76 4.52
CA PHE A 358 -0.78 -19.99 5.25
C PHE A 358 -1.60 -19.67 6.51
N LEU A 359 -1.31 -18.55 7.18
CA LEU A 359 -1.96 -18.18 8.42
C LEU A 359 -3.41 -17.72 8.21
N VAL A 360 -3.70 -16.99 7.12
CA VAL A 360 -5.04 -16.46 6.83
C VAL A 360 -6.07 -17.58 6.68
N GLU A 361 -5.69 -18.71 6.08
CA GLU A 361 -6.59 -19.86 5.95
C GLU A 361 -6.82 -20.59 7.28
N LYS A 362 -5.80 -20.61 8.16
CA LYS A 362 -5.86 -21.36 9.42
C LYS A 362 -6.49 -20.61 10.58
N ALA A 363 -6.15 -19.34 10.79
CA ALA A 363 -6.52 -18.60 12.01
C ALA A 363 -7.76 -17.71 11.87
N GLY A 364 -8.22 -17.44 10.64
CA GLY A 364 -9.35 -16.53 10.39
C GLY A 364 -8.92 -15.05 10.23
N ARG A 365 -9.79 -14.27 9.58
CA ARG A 365 -9.46 -12.92 9.13
C ARG A 365 -9.45 -11.93 10.29
N ARG A 366 -10.51 -11.93 11.09
CA ARG A 366 -10.64 -11.03 12.25
C ARG A 366 -9.56 -11.29 13.30
N SER A 367 -9.31 -12.57 13.60
CA SER A 367 -8.31 -12.95 14.60
C SER A 367 -6.90 -12.49 14.22
N LEU A 368 -6.49 -12.71 12.96
CA LEU A 368 -5.18 -12.26 12.48
C LEU A 368 -5.05 -10.75 12.42
N PHE A 369 -6.12 -10.05 12.01
CA PHE A 369 -6.11 -8.59 12.01
C PHE A 369 -5.91 -8.03 13.43
N LEU A 370 -6.61 -8.59 14.43
CA LEU A 370 -6.45 -8.19 15.83
C LEU A 370 -5.05 -8.50 16.37
N ILE A 371 -4.50 -9.68 16.07
CA ILE A 371 -3.14 -10.06 16.47
C ILE A 371 -2.12 -9.09 15.84
N GLY A 372 -2.26 -8.82 14.54
CA GLY A 372 -1.39 -7.90 13.82
C GLY A 372 -1.44 -6.48 14.41
N MET A 373 -2.61 -5.90 14.56
CA MET A 373 -2.78 -4.56 15.14
C MET A 373 -2.29 -4.49 16.59
N SER A 374 -2.57 -5.49 17.42
CA SER A 374 -2.09 -5.51 18.81
C SER A 374 -0.56 -5.61 18.89
N GLY A 375 0.05 -6.44 18.03
CA GLY A 375 1.51 -6.53 17.93
C GLY A 375 2.14 -5.21 17.45
N MET A 376 1.55 -4.57 16.44
CA MET A 376 1.99 -3.25 15.97
C MET A 376 1.90 -2.18 17.05
N PHE A 377 0.82 -2.19 17.85
CA PHE A 377 0.67 -1.28 18.99
C PHE A 377 1.85 -1.40 19.98
N VAL A 378 2.17 -2.62 20.39
CA VAL A 378 3.30 -2.89 21.30
C VAL A 378 4.62 -2.45 20.68
N CYS A 379 4.86 -2.78 19.42
CA CYS A 379 6.09 -2.39 18.71
C CYS A 379 6.22 -0.87 18.58
N ALA A 380 5.15 -0.14 18.30
CA ALA A 380 5.16 1.32 18.21
C ALA A 380 5.54 1.98 19.56
N ILE A 381 5.11 1.41 20.68
CA ILE A 381 5.55 1.85 22.01
C ILE A 381 7.07 1.64 22.17
N PHE A 382 7.58 0.43 21.85
CA PHE A 382 9.02 0.16 21.93
C PHE A 382 9.85 1.04 21.00
N MET A 383 9.35 1.37 19.82
CA MET A 383 10.01 2.32 18.91
C MET A 383 10.16 3.70 19.54
N SER A 384 9.09 4.26 20.11
CA SER A 384 9.16 5.57 20.80
C SER A 384 10.05 5.52 22.03
N VAL A 385 9.93 4.49 22.87
CA VAL A 385 10.78 4.34 24.06
C VAL A 385 12.25 4.22 23.66
N GLY A 386 12.55 3.46 22.61
CA GLY A 386 13.91 3.32 22.10
C GLY A 386 14.51 4.66 21.62
N LEU A 387 13.71 5.47 20.90
CA LEU A 387 14.15 6.79 20.46
C LEU A 387 14.34 7.79 21.62
N ILE A 388 13.45 7.77 22.63
CA ILE A 388 13.53 8.66 23.80
C ILE A 388 14.76 8.33 24.67
N LEU A 389 15.10 7.07 24.82
CA LEU A 389 16.21 6.62 25.64
C LEU A 389 17.55 6.55 24.91
N LEU A 390 17.58 6.85 23.61
CA LEU A 390 18.77 6.74 22.77
C LEU A 390 19.96 7.55 23.31
N ASP A 391 19.71 8.78 23.81
CA ASP A 391 20.76 9.65 24.36
C ASP A 391 21.35 9.12 25.67
N LYS A 392 20.61 8.28 26.40
CA LYS A 392 21.06 7.70 27.68
C LYS A 392 21.72 6.34 27.50
N LEU A 393 21.21 5.54 26.57
CA LEU A 393 21.57 4.14 26.37
C LEU A 393 21.75 3.85 24.88
N ALA A 394 22.99 3.85 24.40
CA ALA A 394 23.30 3.67 22.97
C ALA A 394 22.73 2.37 22.35
N TRP A 395 22.54 1.30 23.15
CA TRP A 395 21.96 0.04 22.66
C TRP A 395 20.46 0.14 22.34
N MET A 396 19.78 1.23 22.72
CA MET A 396 18.37 1.48 22.36
C MET A 396 18.15 1.63 20.86
N SER A 397 19.19 1.96 20.07
CA SER A 397 19.15 1.92 18.61
C SER A 397 18.75 0.54 18.09
N TYR A 398 19.30 -0.53 18.68
CA TYR A 398 18.93 -1.91 18.31
C TYR A 398 17.50 -2.28 18.72
N VAL A 399 17.03 -1.76 19.87
CA VAL A 399 15.63 -1.95 20.30
C VAL A 399 14.67 -1.32 19.29
N SER A 400 14.95 -0.09 18.85
CA SER A 400 14.17 0.59 17.82
C SER A 400 14.19 -0.19 16.51
N MET A 401 15.34 -0.69 16.08
CA MET A 401 15.49 -1.47 14.85
C MET A 401 14.67 -2.78 14.92
N VAL A 402 14.80 -3.54 16.00
CA VAL A 402 14.03 -4.78 16.18
C VAL A 402 12.54 -4.50 16.28
N ALA A 403 12.14 -3.42 16.94
CA ALA A 403 10.73 -3.02 17.03
C ALA A 403 10.15 -2.67 15.65
N ILE A 404 10.92 -2.00 14.77
CA ILE A 404 10.51 -1.75 13.37
C ILE A 404 10.32 -3.07 12.60
N PHE A 405 11.26 -4.00 12.75
CA PHE A 405 11.18 -5.30 12.08
C PHE A 405 9.95 -6.10 12.53
N LEU A 406 9.68 -6.11 13.83
CA LEU A 406 8.49 -6.77 14.38
C LEU A 406 7.21 -6.05 13.97
N PHE A 407 7.22 -4.72 13.92
CA PHE A 407 6.08 -3.93 13.46
C PHE A 407 5.67 -4.31 12.03
N VAL A 408 6.63 -4.42 11.11
CA VAL A 408 6.40 -4.87 9.73
C VAL A 408 5.93 -6.33 9.70
N SER A 409 6.50 -7.19 10.53
CA SER A 409 6.08 -8.60 10.63
C SER A 409 4.61 -8.73 11.05
N PHE A 410 4.19 -8.01 12.08
CA PHE A 410 2.80 -7.99 12.52
C PHE A 410 1.86 -7.36 11.50
N PHE A 411 2.31 -6.36 10.77
CA PHE A 411 1.55 -5.77 9.68
C PHE A 411 1.25 -6.81 8.60
N GLU A 412 2.25 -7.56 8.13
CA GLU A 412 2.08 -8.54 7.06
C GLU A 412 1.25 -9.76 7.46
N ILE A 413 1.25 -10.13 8.76
CA ILE A 413 0.41 -11.22 9.27
C ILE A 413 -1.08 -10.85 9.21
N GLY A 414 -1.43 -9.60 9.46
CA GLY A 414 -2.81 -9.18 9.64
C GLY A 414 -3.22 -7.98 8.76
N PRO A 415 -2.90 -6.74 9.16
CA PRO A 415 -3.40 -5.53 8.51
C PRO A 415 -3.02 -5.41 7.03
N GLY A 416 -1.94 -6.03 6.56
CA GLY A 416 -1.50 -6.00 5.17
C GLY A 416 -2.53 -6.61 4.21
N PRO A 417 -2.74 -7.92 4.23
CA PRO A 417 -3.60 -8.59 3.27
C PRO A 417 -5.09 -8.55 3.63
N ILE A 418 -5.45 -8.57 4.92
CA ILE A 418 -6.82 -8.85 5.38
C ILE A 418 -7.86 -7.83 4.93
N PRO A 419 -7.63 -6.50 4.94
CA PRO A 419 -8.63 -5.54 4.49
C PRO A 419 -9.14 -5.81 3.08
N TRP A 420 -8.25 -6.19 2.16
CA TRP A 420 -8.58 -6.51 0.78
C TRP A 420 -9.47 -7.76 0.65
N PHE A 421 -9.16 -8.81 1.42
CA PHE A 421 -9.96 -10.03 1.45
C PHE A 421 -11.34 -9.78 2.04
N MET A 422 -11.42 -9.07 3.16
CA MET A 422 -12.68 -8.83 3.85
C MET A 422 -13.66 -8.00 3.02
N VAL A 423 -13.19 -7.00 2.25
CA VAL A 423 -14.08 -6.26 1.33
C VAL A 423 -14.70 -7.21 0.31
N ALA A 424 -13.92 -8.12 -0.26
CA ALA A 424 -14.44 -9.10 -1.22
C ALA A 424 -15.41 -10.11 -0.57
N GLU A 425 -15.23 -10.41 0.73
CA GLU A 425 -16.06 -11.35 1.50
C GLU A 425 -17.35 -10.72 2.06
N PHE A 426 -17.38 -9.38 2.26
CA PHE A 426 -18.56 -8.68 2.78
C PHE A 426 -19.68 -8.50 1.74
N PHE A 427 -19.36 -8.55 0.45
CA PHE A 427 -20.27 -8.19 -0.63
C PHE A 427 -20.44 -9.33 -1.64
N SER A 428 -21.70 -9.58 -2.07
CA SER A 428 -22.01 -10.44 -3.21
C SER A 428 -21.48 -9.85 -4.53
N GLN A 429 -21.64 -10.56 -5.64
CA GLN A 429 -21.06 -10.17 -6.93
C GLN A 429 -21.55 -8.81 -7.44
N GLY A 430 -22.83 -8.44 -7.20
CA GLY A 430 -23.42 -7.17 -7.67
C GLY A 430 -22.75 -5.92 -7.08
N PRO A 431 -22.72 -5.75 -5.74
CA PRO A 431 -22.11 -4.59 -5.08
C PRO A 431 -20.58 -4.63 -4.97
N ARG A 432 -19.95 -5.80 -5.08
CA ARG A 432 -18.50 -6.00 -4.84
C ARG A 432 -17.58 -5.08 -5.67
N PRO A 433 -17.79 -4.87 -6.98
CA PRO A 433 -16.91 -4.00 -7.77
C PRO A 433 -16.92 -2.55 -7.27
N ALA A 434 -18.09 -2.02 -6.92
CA ALA A 434 -18.23 -0.67 -6.38
C ALA A 434 -17.60 -0.56 -4.97
N ALA A 435 -17.76 -1.60 -4.14
CA ALA A 435 -17.16 -1.65 -2.80
C ALA A 435 -15.63 -1.69 -2.85
N LEU A 436 -15.05 -2.51 -3.74
CA LEU A 436 -13.61 -2.58 -3.95
C LEU A 436 -13.04 -1.26 -4.48
N ALA A 437 -13.72 -0.59 -5.41
CA ALA A 437 -13.27 0.69 -5.97
C ALA A 437 -13.21 1.77 -4.89
N ILE A 438 -14.24 1.93 -4.07
CA ILE A 438 -14.27 2.95 -3.02
C ILE A 438 -13.32 2.60 -1.86
N ALA A 439 -13.15 1.32 -1.55
CA ALA A 439 -12.17 0.85 -0.56
C ALA A 439 -10.74 1.14 -1.02
N ALA A 440 -10.41 0.86 -2.28
CA ALA A 440 -9.13 1.20 -2.88
C ALA A 440 -8.89 2.71 -2.89
N PHE A 441 -9.88 3.51 -3.27
CA PHE A 441 -9.79 4.98 -3.21
C PHE A 441 -9.49 5.47 -1.79
N SER A 442 -10.21 4.95 -0.78
CA SER A 442 -9.97 5.28 0.62
C SER A 442 -8.54 4.90 1.06
N ASN A 443 -8.08 3.72 0.66
CA ASN A 443 -6.74 3.23 0.94
C ASN A 443 -5.66 4.18 0.38
N TRP A 444 -5.74 4.51 -0.91
CA TRP A 444 -4.81 5.43 -1.56
C TRP A 444 -4.87 6.85 -0.99
N THR A 445 -6.06 7.33 -0.62
CA THR A 445 -6.23 8.64 0.03
C THR A 445 -5.51 8.70 1.37
N CYS A 446 -5.69 7.68 2.20
CA CYS A 446 -4.98 7.60 3.48
C CYS A 446 -3.47 7.43 3.30
N ASN A 447 -3.04 6.67 2.29
CA ASN A 447 -1.63 6.56 1.91
C ASN A 447 -1.04 7.94 1.56
N PHE A 448 -1.74 8.71 0.72
CA PHE A 448 -1.34 10.08 0.37
C PHE A 448 -1.16 10.96 1.60
N ILE A 449 -2.13 10.94 2.51
CA ILE A 449 -2.09 11.75 3.76
C ILE A 449 -0.88 11.36 4.60
N VAL A 450 -0.65 10.06 4.83
CA VAL A 450 0.49 9.59 5.63
C VAL A 450 1.80 9.94 4.94
N ALA A 451 1.93 9.67 3.62
CA ALA A 451 3.15 9.95 2.87
C ALA A 451 3.53 11.45 2.87
N LEU A 452 2.51 12.32 2.74
CA LEU A 452 2.70 13.78 2.74
C LEU A 452 3.05 14.31 4.13
N CYS A 453 2.31 13.87 5.15
CA CYS A 453 2.37 14.47 6.48
C CYS A 453 3.45 13.86 7.38
N PHE A 454 3.93 12.65 7.09
CA PHE A 454 4.80 11.89 7.99
C PHE A 454 6.06 12.68 8.41
N GLN A 455 6.76 13.30 7.46
CA GLN A 455 7.98 14.06 7.77
C GLN A 455 7.71 15.28 8.66
N TYR A 456 6.61 15.97 8.43
CA TYR A 456 6.21 17.12 9.27
C TYR A 456 5.83 16.67 10.67
N ILE A 457 5.05 15.58 10.79
CA ILE A 457 4.67 14.99 12.07
C ILE A 457 5.91 14.48 12.80
N ALA A 458 6.81 13.78 12.11
CA ALA A 458 8.05 13.28 12.69
C ALA A 458 8.95 14.42 13.19
N LYS A 459 9.06 15.52 12.43
CA LYS A 459 9.81 16.71 12.84
C LYS A 459 9.18 17.41 14.04
N PHE A 460 7.85 17.50 14.08
CA PHE A 460 7.11 18.16 15.16
C PHE A 460 7.11 17.32 16.45
N CYS A 461 6.81 16.02 16.33
CA CYS A 461 6.70 15.11 17.48
C CYS A 461 8.06 14.57 17.97
N GLY A 462 9.09 14.61 17.11
CA GLY A 462 10.41 14.01 17.41
C GLY A 462 10.29 12.54 17.80
N PRO A 463 10.93 12.12 18.94
CA PRO A 463 10.91 10.73 19.41
C PRO A 463 9.52 10.18 19.76
N TYR A 464 8.53 11.06 19.94
CA TYR A 464 7.16 10.70 20.33
C TYR A 464 6.25 10.33 19.16
N VAL A 465 6.72 10.43 17.91
CA VAL A 465 5.91 10.21 16.70
C VAL A 465 5.21 8.85 16.69
N PHE A 466 5.89 7.79 17.15
CA PHE A 466 5.31 6.45 17.17
C PHE A 466 4.28 6.24 18.27
N PHE A 467 4.26 7.05 19.34
CA PHE A 467 3.14 7.04 20.30
C PHE A 467 1.84 7.57 19.66
N LEU A 468 1.92 8.54 18.74
CA LEU A 468 0.76 8.98 17.98
C LEU A 468 0.18 7.81 17.18
N PHE A 469 1.03 7.10 16.43
CA PHE A 469 0.60 5.92 15.67
C PHE A 469 0.13 4.79 16.58
N ALA A 470 0.73 4.56 17.74
CA ALA A 470 0.26 3.60 18.74
C ALA A 470 -1.17 3.91 19.19
N GLY A 471 -1.47 5.18 19.48
CA GLY A 471 -2.83 5.61 19.84
C GLY A 471 -3.85 5.33 18.74
N VAL A 472 -3.50 5.62 17.49
CA VAL A 472 -4.35 5.32 16.32
C VAL A 472 -4.56 3.81 16.17
N VAL A 473 -3.49 3.02 16.23
CA VAL A 473 -3.54 1.55 16.13
C VAL A 473 -4.40 0.96 17.24
N LEU A 474 -4.28 1.45 18.48
CA LEU A 474 -5.12 1.01 19.60
C LEU A 474 -6.60 1.31 19.34
N ALA A 475 -6.93 2.53 18.88
CA ALA A 475 -8.31 2.89 18.58
C ALA A 475 -8.92 1.96 17.51
N PHE A 476 -8.18 1.65 16.45
CA PHE A 476 -8.64 0.73 15.41
C PHE A 476 -8.66 -0.75 15.86
N THR A 477 -7.79 -1.14 16.78
CA THR A 477 -7.84 -2.47 17.42
C THR A 477 -9.15 -2.63 18.19
N LEU A 478 -9.51 -1.64 19.00
CA LEU A 478 -10.79 -1.62 19.73
C LEU A 478 -11.99 -1.59 18.76
N PHE A 479 -11.94 -0.76 17.72
CA PHE A 479 -12.97 -0.75 16.69
C PHE A 479 -13.16 -2.14 16.06
N THR A 480 -12.07 -2.78 15.67
CA THR A 480 -12.09 -4.12 15.07
C THR A 480 -12.67 -5.15 16.02
N PHE A 481 -12.28 -5.11 17.28
CA PHE A 481 -12.80 -6.02 18.30
C PHE A 481 -14.31 -5.94 18.44
N PHE A 482 -14.90 -4.75 18.43
CA PHE A 482 -16.34 -4.58 18.65
C PHE A 482 -17.17 -4.67 17.37
N LYS A 483 -16.66 -4.21 16.22
CA LYS A 483 -17.48 -3.99 15.02
C LYS A 483 -17.24 -5.00 13.90
N VAL A 484 -16.04 -5.53 13.75
CA VAL A 484 -15.70 -6.41 12.63
C VAL A 484 -16.15 -7.84 12.92
N PRO A 485 -16.93 -8.48 12.02
CA PRO A 485 -17.28 -9.89 12.14
C PRO A 485 -16.13 -10.80 11.67
N GLU A 486 -16.12 -12.07 12.10
CA GLU A 486 -15.27 -13.08 11.49
C GLU A 486 -15.94 -13.62 10.22
N THR A 487 -15.18 -13.70 9.14
CA THR A 487 -15.69 -14.12 7.82
C THR A 487 -15.29 -15.54 7.42
N LYS A 488 -14.32 -16.12 8.14
CA LYS A 488 -13.82 -17.46 7.81
C LYS A 488 -14.91 -18.49 7.80
N GLY A 489 -15.08 -19.18 6.66
CA GLY A 489 -16.02 -20.29 6.51
C GLY A 489 -17.50 -19.91 6.53
N LYS A 490 -17.82 -18.60 6.42
CA LYS A 490 -19.20 -18.10 6.40
C LYS A 490 -19.64 -17.73 4.99
N SER A 491 -20.93 -17.93 4.72
CA SER A 491 -21.59 -17.44 3.51
C SER A 491 -21.87 -15.93 3.59
N PHE A 492 -22.11 -15.29 2.43
CA PHE A 492 -22.50 -13.87 2.39
C PHE A 492 -23.74 -13.57 3.20
N GLU A 493 -24.71 -14.49 3.21
CA GLU A 493 -25.97 -14.35 3.96
C GLU A 493 -25.73 -14.37 5.46
N GLU A 494 -24.85 -15.25 5.95
CA GLU A 494 -24.46 -15.33 7.36
C GLU A 494 -23.72 -14.06 7.80
N ILE A 495 -22.80 -13.55 6.99
CA ILE A 495 -22.08 -12.31 7.26
C ILE A 495 -23.05 -11.12 7.29
N ALA A 496 -23.97 -11.03 6.32
CA ALA A 496 -24.99 -9.99 6.28
C ALA A 496 -25.95 -10.06 7.47
N ALA A 497 -26.29 -11.28 7.95
CA ALA A 497 -27.10 -11.48 9.15
C ALA A 497 -26.38 -11.01 10.42
N GLU A 498 -25.06 -11.21 10.53
CA GLU A 498 -24.27 -10.70 11.66
C GLU A 498 -24.23 -9.17 11.69
N PHE A 499 -24.09 -8.52 10.53
CA PHE A 499 -24.16 -7.06 10.46
C PHE A 499 -25.52 -6.55 10.92
N ARG A 500 -26.62 -7.20 10.52
CA ARG A 500 -27.98 -6.84 10.97
C ARG A 500 -28.17 -7.01 12.48
N LYS A 501 -27.69 -8.12 13.07
CA LYS A 501 -27.75 -8.34 14.52
C LYS A 501 -27.00 -7.29 15.30
N LYS A 502 -25.79 -6.92 14.86
CA LYS A 502 -24.98 -5.87 15.50
C LYS A 502 -25.60 -4.47 15.37
N SER A 503 -26.41 -4.24 14.33
CA SER A 503 -27.14 -2.98 14.14
C SER A 503 -28.35 -2.89 15.08
N SER A 504 -29.14 -3.96 15.22
CA SER A 504 -30.33 -3.98 16.08
C SER A 504 -29.97 -3.97 17.58
N SER A 505 -28.87 -4.60 17.98
CA SER A 505 -28.39 -4.52 19.37
C SER A 505 -27.85 -3.13 19.76
N ALA A 506 -27.43 -2.33 18.79
CA ALA A 506 -27.02 -0.93 19.02
C ALA A 506 -28.22 0.05 19.10
N GLN A 507 -29.38 -0.34 18.57
CA GLN A 507 -30.61 0.47 18.63
C GLN A 507 -31.50 0.14 19.85
N ALA A 508 -31.39 -1.07 20.40
CA ALA A 508 -32.18 -1.50 21.56
C ALA A 508 -31.97 -0.62 22.83
N PRO A 509 -30.77 -0.16 23.19
CA PRO A 509 -30.62 0.70 24.36
C PRO A 509 -31.24 2.10 24.20
N LYS A 510 -31.27 2.66 22.97
CA LYS A 510 -31.89 3.99 22.74
C LYS A 510 -33.41 3.95 22.84
N ALA A 511 -34.06 2.92 22.31
CA ALA A 511 -35.51 2.77 22.40
C ALA A 511 -35.96 2.49 23.84
N ALA A 512 -35.18 1.74 24.62
CA ALA A 512 -35.48 1.49 26.03
C ALA A 512 -35.38 2.76 26.89
N VAL A 513 -34.37 3.60 26.67
CA VAL A 513 -34.20 4.89 27.38
C VAL A 513 -35.27 5.89 26.97
N GLU A 514 -35.66 5.93 25.68
CA GLU A 514 -36.75 6.81 25.23
C GLU A 514 -38.12 6.39 25.76
N MET A 515 -38.38 5.08 25.90
CA MET A 515 -39.62 4.60 26.52
C MET A 515 -39.65 4.83 28.04
N GLU A 516 -38.50 4.77 28.71
CA GLU A 516 -38.40 5.07 30.14
C GLU A 516 -38.59 6.58 30.41
N PHE A 517 -38.14 7.46 29.49
CA PHE A 517 -38.42 8.90 29.55
C PHE A 517 -39.88 9.27 29.24
N LEU A 518 -40.53 8.58 28.32
CA LEU A 518 -41.92 8.80 27.97
C LEU A 518 -42.88 8.25 29.04
N GLY A 519 -42.50 7.16 29.71
CA GLY A 519 -43.28 6.56 30.82
C GLY A 519 -43.21 7.38 32.13
N ALA A 520 -42.18 8.21 32.29
CA ALA A 520 -42.03 9.09 33.47
C ALA A 520 -42.81 10.41 33.37
N THR A 521 -43.38 10.75 32.20
CA THR A 521 -44.16 11.97 31.99
C THR A 521 -45.67 11.77 32.07
N GLU A 522 -46.18 10.53 32.27
CA GLU A 522 -47.60 10.27 32.46
C GLU A 522 -48.04 10.05 33.91
N THR A 523 -47.16 10.27 34.90
CA THR A 523 -47.45 10.15 36.32
C THR A 523 -47.12 11.43 37.10
N VAL A 524 -47.67 12.60 36.69
CA VAL A 524 -47.78 13.79 37.54
C VAL A 524 -49.14 14.44 37.29
#